data_ef42b5119c5824ecd011f986d001323e
#
_entry.id   ef42b5119c5824ecd011f986d001323e
#
_cell.length_a   1.000
_cell.length_b   1.000
_cell.length_c   1.000
_cell.angle_alpha   90.00
_cell.angle_beta   90.00
_cell.angle_gamma   90.00
#
_symmetry.space_group_name_H-M   'P 1'
#
loop_
_entity.id
_entity.type
_entity.pdbx_description
1 polymer ?
#
loop_
_entity_poly.entity_id
_entity_poly.type
_entity_poly.pdbx_seq_one_letter_code
_entity_poly.pdbx_strand_id
1 'polypeptide(L)'
;MNSTDTRLAADRAGIADYRFVRHLGAGNHGVFYLAYCPQRLRIAAEFVAVKVLTGSNSQDTFRRATRELAAFAAVRSPYLVTLYDAGQQGDDLYYSMEYLPAGSLADAIGSIPPGQVLAAVADAARAAHALHEAGIAHNDIKPGNVMLHDSHAKLSDLGLSQLLAPGLTITGLGSTGSVEYLDPAIIRGEMPGRATDIFALGATLHRALTGTGLYGELPTNNTMLAMRRVLSHTPEISPNLPPAVREVIASAIDQKQAARPATAADLAASIDALSEDVL
;
A
#
# COMPACT_ATOMS: atom_id res chain seq x y z
N MET A 1 -10.32 -9.00 14.10
CA MET A 1 -9.23 -9.49 14.97
C MET A 1 -9.51 -9.02 16.38
N ASN A 2 -9.61 -9.93 17.36
CA ASN A 2 -9.87 -9.56 18.75
C ASN A 2 -8.65 -8.84 19.34
N SER A 3 -8.88 -7.87 20.23
CA SER A 3 -7.83 -7.12 20.94
C SER A 3 -6.82 -8.01 21.71
N THR A 4 -7.17 -9.25 21.95
CA THR A 4 -6.33 -10.28 22.58
C THR A 4 -5.28 -10.83 21.60
N ASP A 5 -5.63 -11.01 20.31
CA ASP A 5 -4.71 -11.50 19.28
C ASP A 5 -3.62 -10.47 18.94
N THR A 6 -3.96 -9.18 18.98
CA THR A 6 -3.01 -8.10 18.74
C THR A 6 -1.98 -7.97 19.88
N ARG A 7 -2.39 -8.23 21.15
CA ARG A 7 -1.46 -8.23 22.28
C ARG A 7 -0.51 -9.42 22.28
N LEU A 8 -1.01 -10.64 21.95
CA LEU A 8 -0.17 -11.85 21.86
C LEU A 8 0.86 -11.75 20.70
N ALA A 9 0.50 -11.04 19.61
CA ALA A 9 1.43 -10.79 18.51
C ALA A 9 2.55 -9.79 18.89
N ALA A 10 2.30 -8.84 19.79
CA ALA A 10 3.27 -7.82 20.20
C ALA A 10 4.41 -8.38 21.06
N ASP A 11 4.22 -9.50 21.77
CA ASP A 11 5.20 -10.10 22.68
C ASP A 11 6.05 -11.22 22.04
N ARG A 12 5.94 -11.40 20.72
CA ARG A 12 6.69 -12.44 20.02
C ARG A 12 8.19 -12.09 19.94
N ALA A 13 9.06 -13.00 20.39
CA ALA A 13 10.50 -12.79 20.40
C ALA A 13 11.15 -12.90 19.01
N GLY A 14 10.50 -13.60 18.06
CA GLY A 14 11.02 -13.79 16.70
C GLY A 14 10.22 -14.79 15.87
N ILE A 15 10.66 -14.99 14.62
CA ILE A 15 10.17 -16.02 13.71
C ILE A 15 11.33 -16.56 12.88
N ALA A 16 11.44 -17.86 12.69
CA ALA A 16 12.59 -18.52 12.09
C ALA A 16 13.89 -18.03 12.79
N ASP A 17 14.83 -17.48 12.05
CA ASP A 17 16.08 -16.91 12.57
C ASP A 17 16.03 -15.36 12.71
N TYR A 18 14.86 -14.75 12.50
CA TYR A 18 14.64 -13.34 12.75
C TYR A 18 14.37 -13.08 14.22
N ARG A 19 15.26 -12.36 14.89
CA ARG A 19 15.10 -11.90 16.27
C ARG A 19 14.48 -10.51 16.27
N PHE A 20 13.28 -10.38 16.81
CA PHE A 20 12.56 -9.11 16.84
C PHE A 20 13.17 -8.14 17.83
N VAL A 21 13.25 -6.88 17.42
CA VAL A 21 13.74 -5.75 18.23
C VAL A 21 12.55 -4.98 18.80
N ARG A 22 11.57 -4.67 17.94
CA ARG A 22 10.33 -3.98 18.34
C ARG A 22 9.22 -4.18 17.30
N HIS A 23 8.01 -3.94 17.73
CA HIS A 23 6.84 -3.84 16.86
C HIS A 23 6.92 -2.54 16.03
N LEU A 24 6.60 -2.61 14.72
CA LEU A 24 6.55 -1.48 13.81
C LEU A 24 5.12 -1.03 13.52
N GLY A 25 4.16 -1.93 13.58
CA GLY A 25 2.76 -1.67 13.31
C GLY A 25 1.98 -2.92 12.94
N ALA A 26 0.67 -2.79 12.82
CA ALA A 26 -0.21 -3.85 12.34
C ALA A 26 -0.88 -3.39 11.05
N GLY A 27 -0.80 -4.22 10.02
CA GLY A 27 -1.50 -4.05 8.75
C GLY A 27 -2.72 -4.97 8.65
N ASN A 28 -3.42 -4.92 7.52
CA ASN A 28 -4.68 -5.63 7.30
C ASN A 28 -4.60 -7.15 7.51
N HIS A 29 -3.44 -7.77 7.32
CA HIS A 29 -3.28 -9.24 7.33
C HIS A 29 -2.02 -9.68 8.05
N GLY A 30 -1.50 -8.85 8.96
CA GLY A 30 -0.30 -9.23 9.69
C GLY A 30 0.30 -8.11 10.52
N VAL A 31 1.37 -8.44 11.17
CA VAL A 31 2.09 -7.59 12.09
C VAL A 31 3.50 -7.37 11.58
N PHE A 32 3.95 -6.14 11.61
CA PHE A 32 5.31 -5.76 11.21
C PHE A 32 6.22 -5.65 12.41
N TYR A 33 7.42 -6.20 12.29
CA TYR A 33 8.48 -6.14 13.28
C TYR A 33 9.77 -5.62 12.68
N LEU A 34 10.48 -4.80 13.45
CA LEU A 34 11.90 -4.58 13.22
C LEU A 34 12.65 -5.80 13.75
N ALA A 35 13.52 -6.37 12.95
CA ALA A 35 14.32 -7.52 13.33
C ALA A 35 15.78 -7.31 12.98
N TYR A 36 16.68 -7.97 13.72
CA TYR A 36 18.07 -8.09 13.30
C TYR A 36 18.14 -8.87 11.98
N CYS A 37 18.98 -8.38 11.06
CA CYS A 37 19.23 -9.03 9.79
C CYS A 37 19.99 -10.35 10.00
N PRO A 38 19.43 -11.52 9.60
CA PRO A 38 20.14 -12.77 9.69
C PRO A 38 21.35 -12.83 8.76
N GLN A 39 22.47 -13.38 9.24
CA GLN A 39 23.71 -13.48 8.45
C GLN A 39 23.56 -14.23 7.11
N ARG A 40 22.62 -15.17 7.02
CA ARG A 40 22.34 -15.92 5.80
C ARG A 40 21.90 -15.06 4.62
N LEU A 41 21.32 -13.89 4.87
CA LEU A 41 20.88 -12.96 3.81
C LEU A 41 22.06 -12.28 3.09
N ARG A 42 23.23 -12.23 3.72
CA ARG A 42 24.46 -11.63 3.15
C ARG A 42 24.27 -10.22 2.60
N ILE A 43 23.44 -9.42 3.24
CA ILE A 43 23.22 -8.00 2.93
C ILE A 43 23.87 -7.13 3.99
N ALA A 44 24.27 -5.91 3.61
CA ALA A 44 24.94 -4.97 4.50
C ALA A 44 23.95 -4.14 5.36
N ALA A 45 22.87 -4.77 5.84
CA ALA A 45 21.88 -4.13 6.68
C ALA A 45 21.93 -4.73 8.09
N GLU A 46 21.88 -3.91 9.12
CA GLU A 46 21.78 -4.35 10.50
C GLU A 46 20.36 -4.82 10.83
N PHE A 47 19.36 -4.12 10.28
CA PHE A 47 17.96 -4.37 10.53
C PHE A 47 17.20 -4.63 9.23
N VAL A 48 16.12 -5.39 9.36
CA VAL A 48 15.13 -5.65 8.33
C VAL A 48 13.72 -5.49 8.91
N ALA A 49 12.75 -5.15 8.07
CA ALA A 49 11.35 -5.25 8.44
C ALA A 49 10.84 -6.66 8.13
N VAL A 50 10.15 -7.27 9.09
CA VAL A 50 9.54 -8.60 8.92
C VAL A 50 8.04 -8.47 9.10
N LYS A 51 7.27 -8.86 8.09
CA LYS A 51 5.83 -9.00 8.20
C LYS A 51 5.47 -10.44 8.51
N VAL A 52 4.74 -10.65 9.59
CA VAL A 52 4.17 -11.94 9.97
C VAL A 52 2.69 -11.92 9.67
N LEU A 53 2.26 -12.83 8.82
CA LEU A 53 0.87 -13.01 8.42
C LEU A 53 0.27 -14.10 9.29
N THR A 54 -0.64 -13.72 10.19
CA THR A 54 -1.29 -14.64 11.13
C THR A 54 -2.56 -15.21 10.54
N GLY A 55 -2.78 -16.51 10.67
CA GLY A 55 -4.00 -17.19 10.23
C GLY A 55 -3.74 -18.66 9.88
N SER A 56 -4.80 -19.46 9.84
CA SER A 56 -4.72 -20.85 9.38
C SER A 56 -4.45 -20.88 7.87
N ASN A 57 -3.20 -20.81 7.50
CA ASN A 57 -2.79 -20.83 6.11
C ASN A 57 -2.68 -22.26 5.60
N SER A 58 -3.57 -22.65 4.70
CA SER A 58 -3.43 -23.93 3.99
C SER A 58 -2.13 -23.95 3.17
N GLN A 59 -1.62 -25.13 2.86
CA GLN A 59 -0.45 -25.30 2.01
C GLN A 59 -0.62 -24.64 0.62
N ASP A 60 -1.86 -24.57 0.12
CA ASP A 60 -2.18 -23.90 -1.13
C ASP A 60 -2.11 -22.38 -1.02
N THR A 61 -2.54 -21.81 0.10
CA THR A 61 -2.42 -20.39 0.40
C THR A 61 -0.95 -19.97 0.47
N PHE A 62 -0.13 -20.78 1.14
CA PHE A 62 1.32 -20.58 1.19
C PHE A 62 1.96 -20.57 -0.21
N ARG A 63 1.67 -21.57 -1.03
CA ARG A 63 2.21 -21.65 -2.39
C ARG A 63 1.84 -20.45 -3.26
N ARG A 64 0.60 -19.97 -3.13
CA ARG A 64 0.13 -18.77 -3.85
C ARG A 64 0.87 -17.52 -3.37
N ALA A 65 0.91 -17.27 -2.07
CA ALA A 65 1.60 -16.13 -1.49
C ALA A 65 3.09 -16.11 -1.85
N THR A 66 3.78 -17.26 -1.77
CA THR A 66 5.18 -17.36 -2.16
C THR A 66 5.41 -17.07 -3.65
N ARG A 67 4.50 -17.52 -4.52
CA ARG A 67 4.59 -17.24 -5.96
C ARG A 67 4.47 -15.76 -6.26
N GLU A 68 3.56 -15.06 -5.61
CA GLU A 68 3.37 -13.61 -5.84
C GLU A 68 4.48 -12.79 -5.21
N LEU A 69 4.94 -13.16 -4.01
CA LEU A 69 6.13 -12.53 -3.43
C LEU A 69 7.35 -12.71 -4.35
N ALA A 70 7.53 -13.90 -4.94
CA ALA A 70 8.61 -14.15 -5.90
C ALA A 70 8.44 -13.32 -7.19
N ALA A 71 7.22 -13.18 -7.71
CA ALA A 71 6.93 -12.35 -8.87
C ALA A 71 7.23 -10.87 -8.58
N PHE A 72 6.82 -10.37 -7.42
CA PHE A 72 7.14 -9.01 -6.98
C PHE A 72 8.65 -8.81 -6.81
N ALA A 73 9.34 -9.71 -6.12
CA ALA A 73 10.78 -9.63 -5.90
C ALA A 73 11.61 -9.67 -7.20
N ALA A 74 11.03 -10.20 -8.28
CA ALA A 74 11.65 -10.21 -9.61
C ALA A 74 11.60 -8.85 -10.30
N VAL A 75 10.67 -7.96 -9.93
CA VAL A 75 10.57 -6.62 -10.51
C VAL A 75 11.66 -5.72 -9.92
N ARG A 76 12.52 -5.21 -10.77
CA ARG A 76 13.62 -4.32 -10.38
C ARG A 76 13.21 -2.86 -10.57
N SER A 77 13.05 -2.13 -9.48
CA SER A 77 12.79 -0.70 -9.48
C SER A 77 13.38 -0.04 -8.23
N PRO A 78 14.01 1.13 -8.34
CA PRO A 78 14.51 1.86 -7.18
C PRO A 78 13.35 2.39 -6.29
N TYR A 79 12.13 2.41 -6.83
CA TYR A 79 10.92 2.88 -6.17
C TYR A 79 10.11 1.76 -5.50
N LEU A 80 10.59 0.52 -5.56
CA LEU A 80 9.98 -0.60 -4.83
C LEU A 80 10.83 -0.98 -3.62
N VAL A 81 10.16 -1.32 -2.52
CA VAL A 81 10.83 -1.90 -1.36
C VAL A 81 11.42 -3.24 -1.74
N THR A 82 12.69 -3.47 -1.39
CA THR A 82 13.38 -4.72 -1.67
C THR A 82 12.89 -5.82 -0.74
N LEU A 83 12.38 -6.91 -1.32
CA LEU A 83 12.11 -8.15 -0.58
C LEU A 83 13.38 -8.99 -0.50
N TYR A 84 13.69 -9.52 0.69
CA TYR A 84 14.88 -10.32 0.92
C TYR A 84 14.59 -11.80 1.04
N ASP A 85 13.48 -12.16 1.68
CA ASP A 85 13.17 -13.54 2.03
C ASP A 85 11.69 -13.72 2.32
N ALA A 86 11.21 -14.95 2.16
CA ALA A 86 9.87 -15.36 2.58
C ALA A 86 9.88 -16.80 3.06
N GLY A 87 9.06 -17.11 4.06
CA GLY A 87 9.00 -18.45 4.63
C GLY A 87 7.75 -18.74 5.42
N GLN A 88 7.69 -19.92 5.98
CA GLN A 88 6.64 -20.38 6.87
C GLN A 88 7.23 -21.02 8.12
N GLN A 89 6.65 -20.72 9.27
CA GLN A 89 6.94 -21.40 10.53
C GLN A 89 5.64 -21.72 11.25
N GLY A 90 5.32 -23.00 11.36
CA GLY A 90 3.99 -23.45 11.81
C GLY A 90 2.92 -22.97 10.83
N ASP A 91 1.90 -22.32 11.35
CA ASP A 91 0.80 -21.74 10.57
C ASP A 91 1.05 -20.29 10.13
N ASP A 92 2.17 -19.70 10.54
CA ASP A 92 2.51 -18.32 10.22
C ASP A 92 3.35 -18.25 8.95
N LEU A 93 2.88 -17.45 8.01
CA LEU A 93 3.65 -16.97 6.88
C LEU A 93 4.43 -15.72 7.29
N TYR A 94 5.65 -15.58 6.80
CA TYR A 94 6.40 -14.34 6.97
C TYR A 94 7.17 -13.99 5.71
N TYR A 95 7.49 -12.71 5.58
CA TYR A 95 8.50 -12.24 4.65
C TYR A 95 9.29 -11.08 5.24
N SER A 96 10.52 -10.95 4.80
CA SER A 96 11.41 -9.86 5.20
C SER A 96 11.70 -8.93 4.04
N MET A 97 11.85 -7.67 4.37
CA MET A 97 12.08 -6.61 3.40
C MET A 97 12.99 -5.51 3.98
N GLU A 98 13.42 -4.64 3.11
CA GLU A 98 14.15 -3.43 3.43
C GLU A 98 13.43 -2.63 4.53
N TYR A 99 14.17 -2.26 5.58
CA TYR A 99 13.66 -1.38 6.63
C TYR A 99 13.94 0.07 6.28
N LEU A 100 12.90 0.89 6.26
CA LEU A 100 12.96 2.32 5.95
C LEU A 100 12.57 3.11 7.20
N PRO A 101 13.56 3.69 7.92
CA PRO A 101 13.34 4.28 9.24
C PRO A 101 12.53 5.58 9.23
N ALA A 102 12.42 6.24 8.08
CA ALA A 102 11.64 7.48 7.96
C ALA A 102 10.12 7.26 8.05
N GLY A 103 9.67 5.99 8.05
CA GLY A 103 8.25 5.64 8.15
C GLY A 103 7.49 5.81 6.85
N SER A 104 6.17 5.86 6.93
CA SER A 104 5.28 5.96 5.79
C SER A 104 4.81 7.40 5.53
N LEU A 105 4.32 7.63 4.32
CA LEU A 105 3.65 8.88 3.96
C LEU A 105 2.43 9.16 4.87
N ALA A 106 1.75 8.10 5.37
CA ALA A 106 0.65 8.25 6.32
C ALA A 106 1.09 8.88 7.64
N ASP A 107 2.28 8.49 8.14
CA ASP A 107 2.85 9.02 9.38
C ASP A 107 3.30 10.48 9.23
N ALA A 108 3.55 10.90 7.98
CA ALA A 108 4.09 12.21 7.64
C ALA A 108 3.03 13.24 7.18
N ILE A 109 1.76 12.84 7.08
CA ILE A 109 0.66 13.76 6.67
C ILE A 109 0.64 15.00 7.59
N GLY A 110 0.68 16.18 6.98
CA GLY A 110 0.67 17.46 7.68
C GLY A 110 2.03 17.87 8.30
N SER A 111 3.08 17.02 8.20
CA SER A 111 4.40 17.32 8.76
C SER A 111 5.51 17.50 7.71
N ILE A 112 5.26 17.13 6.45
CA ILE A 112 6.20 17.35 5.34
C ILE A 112 5.63 18.36 4.35
N PRO A 113 6.51 19.10 3.62
CA PRO A 113 6.08 20.07 2.61
C PRO A 113 5.30 19.39 1.48
N PRO A 114 4.33 20.10 0.87
CA PRO A 114 3.56 19.57 -0.27
C PRO A 114 4.42 19.05 -1.42
N GLY A 115 5.53 19.70 -1.74
CA GLY A 115 6.46 19.26 -2.77
C GLY A 115 7.05 17.86 -2.48
N GLN A 116 7.31 17.53 -1.22
CA GLN A 116 7.74 16.18 -0.83
C GLN A 116 6.61 15.16 -0.94
N VAL A 117 5.36 15.56 -0.68
CA VAL A 117 4.19 14.70 -0.90
C VAL A 117 4.06 14.37 -2.38
N LEU A 118 4.17 15.38 -3.26
CA LEU A 118 4.13 15.18 -4.72
C LEU A 118 5.21 14.21 -5.17
N ALA A 119 6.47 14.44 -4.77
CA ALA A 119 7.59 13.57 -5.12
C ALA A 119 7.36 12.13 -4.65
N ALA A 120 6.89 11.93 -3.41
CA ALA A 120 6.63 10.60 -2.86
C ALA A 120 5.52 9.85 -3.63
N VAL A 121 4.45 10.54 -4.03
CA VAL A 121 3.38 9.90 -4.82
C VAL A 121 3.79 9.67 -6.27
N ALA A 122 4.61 10.55 -6.87
CA ALA A 122 5.19 10.31 -8.19
C ALA A 122 6.11 9.08 -8.19
N ASP A 123 6.92 8.90 -7.15
CA ASP A 123 7.76 7.70 -6.99
C ASP A 123 6.92 6.43 -6.80
N ALA A 124 5.83 6.49 -6.01
CA ALA A 124 4.87 5.39 -5.89
C ALA A 124 4.21 5.06 -7.25
N ALA A 125 3.91 6.06 -8.07
CA ALA A 125 3.37 5.85 -9.41
C ALA A 125 4.41 5.19 -10.35
N ARG A 126 5.69 5.57 -10.28
CA ARG A 126 6.78 4.89 -10.99
C ARG A 126 6.95 3.44 -10.55
N ALA A 127 6.81 3.19 -9.25
CA ALA A 127 6.81 1.83 -8.69
C ALA A 127 5.67 0.99 -9.25
N ALA A 128 4.44 1.52 -9.21
CA ALA A 128 3.25 0.87 -9.76
C ALA A 128 3.41 0.60 -11.26
N HIS A 129 3.97 1.56 -12.02
CA HIS A 129 4.25 1.35 -13.45
C HIS A 129 5.20 0.17 -13.69
N ALA A 130 6.29 0.06 -12.93
CA ALA A 130 7.22 -1.06 -13.06
C ALA A 130 6.55 -2.43 -12.79
N LEU A 131 5.62 -2.49 -11.83
CA LEU A 131 4.79 -3.67 -11.57
C LEU A 131 3.84 -3.95 -12.74
N HIS A 132 3.19 -2.93 -13.27
CA HIS A 132 2.24 -3.05 -14.38
C HIS A 132 2.90 -3.59 -15.66
N GLU A 133 4.14 -3.19 -15.94
CA GLU A 133 4.90 -3.71 -17.07
C GLU A 133 5.29 -5.20 -16.88
N ALA A 134 5.34 -5.67 -15.64
CA ALA A 134 5.50 -7.08 -15.30
C ALA A 134 4.16 -7.85 -15.22
N GLY A 135 3.03 -7.21 -15.53
CA GLY A 135 1.70 -7.81 -15.47
C GLY A 135 1.13 -7.93 -14.06
N ILE A 136 1.66 -7.16 -13.10
CA ILE A 136 1.27 -7.19 -11.69
C ILE A 136 0.56 -5.88 -11.32
N ALA A 137 -0.65 -5.94 -10.78
CA ALA A 137 -1.30 -4.81 -10.12
C ALA A 137 -0.97 -4.83 -8.62
N HIS A 138 -0.75 -3.66 -8.01
CA HIS A 138 -0.39 -3.57 -6.60
C HIS A 138 -1.58 -3.83 -5.67
N ASN A 139 -2.76 -3.30 -5.99
CA ASN A 139 -4.05 -3.53 -5.33
C ASN A 139 -4.22 -3.03 -3.88
N ASP A 140 -3.21 -2.40 -3.28
CA ASP A 140 -3.31 -1.79 -1.94
C ASP A 140 -2.47 -0.51 -1.84
N ILE A 141 -2.53 0.34 -2.88
CA ILE A 141 -1.82 1.65 -2.84
C ILE A 141 -2.57 2.59 -1.91
N LYS A 142 -1.86 3.09 -0.91
CA LYS A 142 -2.34 4.05 0.10
C LYS A 142 -1.15 4.72 0.79
N PRO A 143 -1.33 5.83 1.50
CA PRO A 143 -0.23 6.53 2.16
C PRO A 143 0.59 5.65 3.11
N GLY A 144 -0.05 4.66 3.78
CA GLY A 144 0.65 3.74 4.68
C GLY A 144 1.60 2.76 3.99
N ASN A 145 1.47 2.58 2.67
CA ASN A 145 2.32 1.70 1.87
C ASN A 145 3.35 2.48 1.02
N VAL A 146 3.36 3.80 1.09
CA VAL A 146 4.38 4.67 0.49
C VAL A 146 5.39 5.00 1.57
N MET A 147 6.55 4.33 1.54
CA MET A 147 7.60 4.46 2.54
C MET A 147 8.58 5.56 2.15
N LEU A 148 8.84 6.49 3.07
CA LEU A 148 9.76 7.60 2.85
C LEU A 148 11.22 7.13 3.00
N HIS A 149 12.09 7.58 2.11
CA HIS A 149 13.51 7.22 2.09
C HIS A 149 14.34 8.37 1.52
N ASP A 150 15.07 9.06 2.36
CA ASP A 150 15.88 10.25 1.99
C ASP A 150 15.06 11.25 1.16
N SER A 151 15.46 11.47 -0.10
CA SER A 151 14.77 12.35 -1.06
C SER A 151 13.73 11.62 -1.94
N HIS A 152 13.51 10.33 -1.70
CA HIS A 152 12.67 9.44 -2.50
C HIS A 152 11.60 8.76 -1.67
N ALA A 153 10.71 8.04 -2.35
CA ALA A 153 9.80 7.11 -1.69
C ALA A 153 9.83 5.74 -2.37
N LYS A 154 9.45 4.71 -1.61
CA LYS A 154 9.34 3.34 -2.11
C LYS A 154 7.96 2.78 -1.79
N LEU A 155 7.35 2.15 -2.78
CA LEU A 155 6.09 1.45 -2.59
C LEU A 155 6.35 0.08 -1.97
N SER A 156 5.65 -0.19 -0.87
CA SER A 156 5.75 -1.42 -0.09
C SER A 156 4.42 -2.17 -0.08
N ASP A 157 4.47 -3.41 0.36
CA ASP A 157 3.30 -4.18 0.80
C ASP A 157 2.27 -4.45 -0.29
N LEU A 158 2.66 -5.30 -1.27
CA LEU A 158 1.69 -5.88 -2.22
C LEU A 158 0.42 -6.35 -1.52
N GLY A 159 -0.72 -6.10 -2.14
CA GLY A 159 -2.03 -6.54 -1.66
C GLY A 159 -2.20 -8.06 -1.61
N LEU A 160 -1.27 -8.78 -0.96
CA LEU A 160 -1.34 -10.24 -0.72
C LEU A 160 -2.63 -10.68 -0.03
N SER A 161 -3.39 -9.73 0.46
CA SER A 161 -4.68 -9.94 1.12
C SER A 161 -5.70 -10.68 0.27
N GLN A 162 -5.69 -10.44 -1.04
CA GLN A 162 -6.60 -11.12 -1.96
C GLN A 162 -6.23 -12.59 -2.17
N LEU A 163 -4.97 -12.94 -1.94
CA LEU A 163 -4.47 -14.31 -2.06
C LEU A 163 -4.71 -15.15 -0.83
N LEU A 164 -4.57 -14.54 0.34
CA LEU A 164 -4.72 -15.22 1.61
C LEU A 164 -6.18 -15.60 1.89
N ALA A 165 -7.12 -15.03 1.15
CA ALA A 165 -8.54 -15.30 1.26
C ALA A 165 -9.21 -15.46 -0.11
N PRO A 166 -8.85 -16.51 -0.89
CA PRO A 166 -9.49 -16.79 -2.18
C PRO A 166 -10.97 -17.10 -1.96
N GLY A 167 -11.83 -16.40 -2.69
CA GLY A 167 -13.29 -16.53 -2.57
C GLY A 167 -13.94 -15.63 -1.52
N LEU A 168 -13.17 -14.81 -0.84
CA LEU A 168 -13.73 -13.67 -0.15
C LEU A 168 -14.19 -12.65 -1.20
N THR A 169 -15.48 -12.71 -1.43
CA THR A 169 -16.29 -11.59 -1.86
C THR A 169 -15.85 -10.32 -1.11
N ILE A 170 -16.34 -9.19 -1.52
CA ILE A 170 -16.20 -7.81 -1.00
C ILE A 170 -15.83 -7.69 0.51
N THR A 171 -16.18 -8.67 1.36
CA THR A 171 -15.86 -8.71 2.80
C THR A 171 -14.39 -9.02 3.15
N GLY A 172 -13.58 -9.47 2.21
CA GLY A 172 -12.14 -9.74 2.38
C GLY A 172 -11.23 -8.59 1.92
N LEU A 173 -11.81 -7.52 1.40
CA LEU A 173 -11.10 -6.33 0.95
C LEU A 173 -10.64 -5.47 2.14
N GLY A 174 -9.66 -5.94 2.89
CA GLY A 174 -8.88 -5.15 3.83
C GLY A 174 -9.64 -4.57 5.04
N SER A 175 -8.93 -3.81 5.85
CA SER A 175 -9.53 -2.99 6.90
C SER A 175 -10.36 -1.85 6.31
N THR A 176 -11.30 -1.35 7.08
CA THR A 176 -12.14 -0.19 6.75
C THR A 176 -11.30 1.01 6.27
N GLY A 177 -10.07 1.15 6.75
CA GLY A 177 -9.14 2.22 6.36
C GLY A 177 -8.57 2.10 4.93
N SER A 178 -8.72 0.95 4.25
CA SER A 178 -8.30 0.81 2.84
C SER A 178 -9.44 1.10 1.85
N VAL A 179 -10.70 1.10 2.30
CA VAL A 179 -11.88 1.33 1.43
C VAL A 179 -11.85 2.70 0.76
N GLU A 180 -11.25 3.69 1.41
CA GLU A 180 -11.08 5.05 0.89
C GLU A 180 -10.29 5.12 -0.44
N TYR A 181 -9.32 4.20 -0.59
CA TYR A 181 -8.42 4.14 -1.76
C TYR A 181 -8.90 3.14 -2.81
N LEU A 182 -9.98 2.43 -2.52
CA LEU A 182 -10.50 1.40 -3.41
C LEU A 182 -11.30 2.05 -4.56
N ASP A 183 -10.95 1.68 -5.79
CA ASP A 183 -11.74 2.09 -6.95
C ASP A 183 -13.19 1.59 -6.80
N PRO A 184 -14.21 2.45 -6.94
CA PRO A 184 -15.60 2.03 -6.93
C PRO A 184 -15.93 0.89 -7.93
N ALA A 185 -15.17 0.77 -9.02
CA ALA A 185 -15.29 -0.32 -9.97
C ALA A 185 -15.04 -1.69 -9.34
N ILE A 186 -14.04 -1.80 -8.45
CA ILE A 186 -13.76 -3.02 -7.70
C ILE A 186 -14.92 -3.39 -6.78
N ILE A 187 -15.52 -2.40 -6.12
CA ILE A 187 -16.71 -2.64 -5.26
C ILE A 187 -17.90 -3.14 -6.08
N ARG A 188 -18.00 -2.77 -7.37
CA ARG A 188 -19.00 -3.26 -8.31
C ARG A 188 -18.68 -4.64 -8.91
N GLY A 189 -17.52 -5.22 -8.57
CA GLY A 189 -17.10 -6.55 -9.01
C GLY A 189 -16.19 -6.56 -10.24
N GLU A 190 -15.66 -5.42 -10.67
CA GLU A 190 -14.64 -5.38 -11.71
C GLU A 190 -13.31 -5.94 -11.20
N MET A 191 -12.50 -6.45 -12.11
CA MET A 191 -11.19 -7.01 -11.76
C MET A 191 -10.18 -5.89 -11.49
N PRO A 192 -9.34 -6.05 -10.45
CA PRO A 192 -8.25 -5.13 -10.20
C PRO A 192 -7.23 -5.13 -11.33
N GLY A 193 -6.61 -3.97 -11.54
CA GLY A 193 -5.64 -3.80 -12.60
C GLY A 193 -4.97 -2.43 -12.57
N ARG A 194 -4.27 -2.10 -13.65
CA ARG A 194 -3.54 -0.83 -13.83
C ARG A 194 -4.44 0.40 -13.51
N ALA A 195 -5.63 0.43 -14.06
CA ALA A 195 -6.53 1.56 -13.88
C ALA A 195 -7.01 1.74 -12.43
N THR A 196 -7.15 0.66 -11.68
CA THR A 196 -7.56 0.70 -10.27
C THR A 196 -6.42 1.16 -9.36
N ASP A 197 -5.17 0.84 -9.68
CA ASP A 197 -4.00 1.38 -8.99
C ASP A 197 -3.83 2.89 -9.28
N ILE A 198 -4.13 3.35 -10.50
CA ILE A 198 -4.10 4.78 -10.84
C ILE A 198 -5.14 5.55 -10.01
N PHE A 199 -6.34 5.01 -9.82
CA PHE A 199 -7.35 5.59 -8.92
C PHE A 199 -6.80 5.69 -7.49
N ALA A 200 -6.20 4.61 -6.97
CA ALA A 200 -5.64 4.56 -5.62
C ALA A 200 -4.50 5.58 -5.43
N LEU A 201 -3.68 5.81 -6.46
CA LEU A 201 -2.64 6.86 -6.47
C LEU A 201 -3.27 8.26 -6.38
N GLY A 202 -4.34 8.54 -7.13
CA GLY A 202 -5.06 9.81 -7.06
C GLY A 202 -5.69 10.05 -5.68
N ALA A 203 -6.33 9.03 -5.11
CA ALA A 203 -6.87 9.08 -3.74
C ALA A 203 -5.77 9.27 -2.69
N THR A 204 -4.63 8.59 -2.86
CA THR A 204 -3.44 8.74 -2.01
C THR A 204 -2.90 10.16 -2.05
N LEU A 205 -2.77 10.75 -3.24
CA LEU A 205 -2.30 12.12 -3.42
C LEU A 205 -3.23 13.13 -2.73
N HIS A 206 -4.54 13.00 -2.95
CA HIS A 206 -5.52 13.86 -2.29
C HIS A 206 -5.40 13.78 -0.76
N ARG A 207 -5.40 12.56 -0.21
CA ARG A 207 -5.31 12.34 1.24
C ARG A 207 -4.02 12.89 1.83
N ALA A 208 -2.90 12.67 1.16
CA ALA A 208 -1.60 13.10 1.66
C ALA A 208 -1.44 14.63 1.67
N LEU A 209 -2.04 15.34 0.70
CA LEU A 209 -2.00 16.79 0.62
C LEU A 209 -3.00 17.48 1.57
N THR A 210 -4.17 16.87 1.82
CA THR A 210 -5.27 17.53 2.52
C THR A 210 -5.52 17.00 3.93
N GLY A 211 -5.00 15.82 4.27
CA GLY A 211 -5.36 15.10 5.48
C GLY A 211 -6.77 14.53 5.50
N THR A 212 -7.57 14.73 4.43
CA THR A 212 -8.97 14.28 4.34
C THR A 212 -9.18 13.33 3.16
N GLY A 213 -10.14 12.42 3.28
CA GLY A 213 -10.47 11.48 2.20
C GLY A 213 -11.43 12.07 1.16
N LEU A 214 -11.44 11.48 -0.04
CA LEU A 214 -12.33 11.87 -1.16
C LEU A 214 -13.82 11.70 -0.83
N TYR A 215 -14.17 10.90 0.16
CA TYR A 215 -15.56 10.62 0.57
C TYR A 215 -15.86 11.12 2.00
N GLY A 216 -15.01 12.03 2.52
CA GLY A 216 -15.06 12.48 3.91
C GLY A 216 -14.72 11.34 4.88
N GLU A 217 -15.24 11.45 6.11
CA GLU A 217 -15.01 10.40 7.10
C GLU A 217 -15.84 9.16 6.79
N LEU A 218 -15.16 8.04 6.57
CA LEU A 218 -15.79 6.74 6.38
C LEU A 218 -15.96 6.01 7.73
N PRO A 219 -17.04 5.21 7.89
CA PRO A 219 -17.21 4.37 9.07
C PRO A 219 -16.02 3.43 9.27
N THR A 220 -15.34 3.50 10.41
CA THR A 220 -14.13 2.69 10.71
C THR A 220 -14.42 1.31 11.25
N ASN A 221 -15.64 1.05 11.70
CA ASN A 221 -16.06 -0.20 12.33
C ASN A 221 -16.98 -1.06 11.45
N ASN A 222 -17.31 -0.60 10.24
CA ASN A 222 -18.21 -1.32 9.34
C ASN A 222 -17.82 -1.11 7.86
N THR A 223 -17.08 -2.08 7.32
CA THR A 223 -16.58 -2.07 5.94
C THR A 223 -17.71 -1.98 4.90
N MET A 224 -18.85 -2.68 5.12
CA MET A 224 -19.99 -2.64 4.21
C MET A 224 -20.63 -1.24 4.14
N LEU A 225 -20.69 -0.55 5.28
CA LEU A 225 -21.22 0.80 5.34
C LEU A 225 -20.27 1.80 4.66
N ALA A 226 -18.96 1.62 4.84
CA ALA A 226 -17.94 2.41 4.14
C ALA A 226 -18.03 2.23 2.62
N MET A 227 -18.12 0.98 2.14
CA MET A 227 -18.30 0.68 0.71
C MET A 227 -19.58 1.27 0.14
N ARG A 228 -20.70 1.15 0.88
CA ARG A 228 -21.97 1.76 0.48
C ARG A 228 -21.82 3.26 0.31
N ARG A 229 -21.10 3.92 1.22
CA ARG A 229 -20.85 5.36 1.13
C ARG A 229 -20.03 5.70 -0.12
N VAL A 230 -18.97 4.97 -0.41
CA VAL A 230 -18.16 5.14 -1.63
C VAL A 230 -19.00 4.97 -2.90
N LEU A 231 -19.91 3.99 -2.94
CA LEU A 231 -20.78 3.76 -4.10
C LEU A 231 -21.89 4.81 -4.27
N SER A 232 -22.33 5.45 -3.19
CA SER A 232 -23.46 6.37 -3.20
C SER A 232 -23.06 7.86 -3.25
N HIS A 233 -21.78 8.19 -3.12
CA HIS A 233 -21.28 9.55 -3.13
C HIS A 233 -20.28 9.76 -4.28
N THR A 234 -20.29 10.97 -4.82
CA THR A 234 -19.24 11.41 -5.73
C THR A 234 -17.99 11.76 -4.92
N PRO A 235 -16.77 11.39 -5.38
CA PRO A 235 -15.56 11.82 -4.71
C PRO A 235 -15.42 13.35 -4.75
N GLU A 236 -15.09 13.94 -3.62
CA GLU A 236 -14.93 15.38 -3.45
C GLU A 236 -13.45 15.75 -3.34
N ILE A 237 -12.94 16.46 -4.36
CA ILE A 237 -11.59 17.01 -4.33
C ILE A 237 -11.62 18.34 -3.59
N SER A 238 -10.75 18.51 -2.61
CA SER A 238 -10.70 19.74 -1.80
C SER A 238 -10.56 20.98 -2.67
N PRO A 239 -11.44 21.99 -2.51
CA PRO A 239 -11.34 23.23 -3.25
C PRO A 239 -10.13 24.09 -2.84
N ASN A 240 -9.50 23.78 -1.71
CA ASN A 240 -8.33 24.49 -1.21
C ASN A 240 -7.03 24.09 -1.94
N LEU A 241 -7.05 23.01 -2.72
CA LEU A 241 -5.92 22.63 -3.56
C LEU A 241 -5.82 23.53 -4.79
N PRO A 242 -4.61 23.84 -5.25
CA PRO A 242 -4.39 24.58 -6.50
C PRO A 242 -5.09 23.91 -7.69
N PRO A 243 -5.59 24.69 -8.67
CA PRO A 243 -6.32 24.16 -9.83
C PRO A 243 -5.59 23.02 -10.55
N ALA A 244 -4.29 23.18 -10.82
CA ALA A 244 -3.48 22.17 -11.52
C ALA A 244 -3.40 20.86 -10.74
N VAL A 245 -3.26 20.91 -9.41
CA VAL A 245 -3.25 19.70 -8.55
C VAL A 245 -4.62 19.01 -8.58
N ARG A 246 -5.71 19.79 -8.54
CA ARG A 246 -7.07 19.26 -8.63
C ARG A 246 -7.32 18.56 -9.96
N GLU A 247 -6.80 19.09 -11.07
CA GLU A 247 -6.91 18.49 -12.41
C GLU A 247 -6.19 17.14 -12.47
N VAL A 248 -4.97 17.04 -11.93
CA VAL A 248 -4.21 15.78 -11.87
C VAL A 248 -4.97 14.74 -11.04
N ILE A 249 -5.47 15.13 -9.85
CA ILE A 249 -6.27 14.22 -9.02
C ILE A 249 -7.54 13.81 -9.76
N ALA A 250 -8.28 14.75 -10.34
CA ALA A 250 -9.53 14.47 -11.05
C ALA A 250 -9.32 13.49 -12.20
N SER A 251 -8.23 13.64 -12.97
CA SER A 251 -7.89 12.72 -14.05
C SER A 251 -7.64 11.29 -13.55
N ALA A 252 -6.93 11.15 -12.42
CA ALA A 252 -6.60 9.85 -11.86
C ALA A 252 -7.82 9.11 -11.29
N ILE A 253 -8.79 9.85 -10.71
CA ILE A 253 -10.00 9.28 -10.08
C ILE A 253 -11.24 9.30 -10.99
N ASP A 254 -11.09 9.58 -12.28
CA ASP A 254 -12.23 9.59 -13.21
C ASP A 254 -13.02 8.28 -13.13
N GLN A 255 -14.34 8.39 -13.14
CA GLN A 255 -15.24 7.22 -13.07
C GLN A 255 -15.09 6.30 -14.28
N LYS A 256 -14.76 6.89 -15.44
CA LYS A 256 -14.45 6.12 -16.65
C LYS A 256 -12.98 5.76 -16.65
N GLN A 257 -12.65 4.51 -16.41
CA GLN A 257 -11.25 4.04 -16.37
C GLN A 257 -10.46 4.43 -17.65
N ALA A 258 -11.11 4.45 -18.82
CA ALA A 258 -10.47 4.84 -20.08
C ALA A 258 -10.14 6.36 -20.18
N ALA A 259 -10.67 7.19 -19.29
CA ALA A 259 -10.37 8.61 -19.22
C ALA A 259 -9.18 8.93 -18.27
N ARG A 260 -8.76 7.94 -17.46
CA ARG A 260 -7.59 8.05 -16.59
C ARG A 260 -6.29 8.08 -17.40
N PRO A 261 -5.16 8.53 -16.81
CA PRO A 261 -3.85 8.34 -17.42
C PRO A 261 -3.66 6.91 -17.92
N ALA A 262 -3.12 6.73 -19.12
CA ALA A 262 -2.98 5.41 -19.73
C ALA A 262 -2.06 4.49 -18.93
N THR A 263 -1.04 5.08 -18.32
CA THR A 263 -0.07 4.39 -17.46
C THR A 263 0.15 5.15 -16.15
N ALA A 264 0.64 4.45 -15.12
CA ALA A 264 1.06 5.11 -13.89
C ALA A 264 2.29 6.01 -14.10
N ALA A 265 3.10 5.77 -15.15
CA ALA A 265 4.19 6.68 -15.54
C ALA A 265 3.65 8.02 -16.08
N ASP A 266 2.54 8.02 -16.82
CA ASP A 266 1.90 9.25 -17.29
C ASP A 266 1.37 10.07 -16.11
N LEU A 267 0.81 9.40 -15.08
CA LEU A 267 0.41 10.07 -13.85
C LEU A 267 1.63 10.65 -13.11
N ALA A 268 2.72 9.89 -12.99
CA ALA A 268 3.96 10.41 -12.38
C ALA A 268 4.47 11.65 -13.10
N ALA A 269 4.51 11.63 -14.44
CA ALA A 269 4.91 12.78 -15.24
C ALA A 269 4.00 14.00 -15.04
N SER A 270 2.69 13.77 -14.90
CA SER A 270 1.72 14.84 -14.61
C SER A 270 1.95 15.46 -13.24
N ILE A 271 2.31 14.64 -12.23
CA ILE A 271 2.64 15.11 -10.88
C ILE A 271 3.96 15.90 -10.91
N ASP A 272 4.99 15.41 -11.60
CA ASP A 272 6.29 16.11 -11.71
C ASP A 272 6.16 17.47 -12.41
N ALA A 273 5.22 17.60 -13.32
CA ALA A 273 4.95 18.87 -14.02
C ALA A 273 4.30 19.95 -13.11
N LEU A 274 3.82 19.54 -11.91
CA LEU A 274 3.36 20.50 -10.92
C LEU A 274 4.57 21.19 -10.31
N SER A 275 4.85 22.44 -10.71
CA SER A 275 5.97 23.20 -10.15
C SER A 275 5.78 23.47 -8.65
N GLU A 276 6.89 23.63 -7.92
CA GLU A 276 6.86 24.01 -6.49
C GLU A 276 6.12 25.35 -6.26
N ASP A 277 6.06 26.20 -7.27
CA ASP A 277 5.34 27.48 -7.24
C ASP A 277 3.81 27.33 -7.25
N VAL A 278 3.30 26.12 -7.48
CA VAL A 278 1.85 25.84 -7.55
C VAL A 278 1.27 25.48 -6.18
N LEU A 279 2.10 25.23 -5.19
CA LEU A 279 1.74 24.83 -3.81
C LEU A 279 2.20 25.89 -2.81
#